data_da0cf5dea0e2cb899742d46af37249eb
#
_entry.id   da0cf5dea0e2cb899742d46af37249eb
#
_cell.length_a   1.000
_cell.length_b   1.000
_cell.length_c   1.000
_cell.angle_alpha   90.00
_cell.angle_beta   90.00
_cell.angle_gamma   90.00
#
_symmetry.space_group_name_H-M   'P 1'
#
loop_
_entity.id
_entity.type
_entity.pdbx_description
1 polymer ?
#
loop_
_entity_poly.entity_id
_entity_poly.type
_entity_poly.pdbx_seq_one_letter_code
_entity_poly.pdbx_strand_id
1 'polypeptide(L)'
;MVIVYTDDEFGGGDAIPQADFADVIGRRLQLSGFEVRESICQAADGWASYFDSEVPVGGHPLAQIAESTVARAIADQRGLFPTPATMTDRVPRAEKSQRSRMSKRLAAYQNLVTGLDEQDGNSPPGVLTVLGDIPIFAEGALAWDAAALDAEGALLVFALQGPPVRDLVMLQWAFGLEAGDRLWERDPREGPFDGPDDADLANLMIGIGPRPDPHRIEGALALMLELTSRTEDVNRPPLLCMLAWLNWALGHGTQAGLHLDEALAIAPTYSMAKLLESMMCTGVMPEWAFERAAPPN
;
A
#
# COMPACT_ATOMS: atom_id res chain seq x y z
N MET A 1 12.71 -9.78 -18.00
CA MET A 1 11.47 -9.88 -18.78
C MET A 1 10.85 -8.50 -18.84
N VAL A 2 10.33 -8.09 -19.99
CA VAL A 2 9.52 -6.86 -20.17
C VAL A 2 8.09 -7.30 -20.48
N ILE A 3 7.09 -6.68 -19.88
CA ILE A 3 5.69 -6.93 -20.21
C ILE A 3 5.05 -5.56 -20.48
N VAL A 4 4.45 -5.42 -21.66
CA VAL A 4 3.70 -4.24 -22.09
C VAL A 4 2.21 -4.59 -22.03
N TYR A 5 1.45 -3.87 -21.18
CA TYR A 5 0.01 -3.93 -21.15
C TYR A 5 -0.56 -2.77 -21.94
N THR A 6 -1.55 -3.03 -22.80
CA THR A 6 -2.21 -2.00 -23.59
C THR A 6 -3.69 -2.32 -23.79
N ASP A 7 -4.52 -1.29 -23.92
CA ASP A 7 -5.93 -1.40 -24.30
C ASP A 7 -6.11 -1.47 -25.83
N ASP A 8 -5.02 -1.36 -26.59
CA ASP A 8 -5.06 -1.59 -28.04
C ASP A 8 -5.42 -3.05 -28.33
N GLU A 9 -6.01 -3.30 -29.49
CA GLU A 9 -6.29 -4.64 -30.00
C GLU A 9 -5.22 -5.06 -31.03
N PHE A 10 -4.95 -6.36 -31.14
CA PHE A 10 -4.09 -6.87 -32.23
C PHE A 10 -4.66 -6.55 -33.60
N GLY A 11 -5.98 -6.44 -33.70
CA GLY A 11 -6.66 -6.16 -34.96
C GLY A 11 -6.44 -7.28 -36.00
N GLY A 12 -6.69 -6.96 -37.27
CA GLY A 12 -6.48 -7.89 -38.38
C GLY A 12 -5.08 -7.83 -39.01
N GLY A 13 -4.10 -7.21 -38.37
CA GLY A 13 -2.75 -7.05 -38.87
C GLY A 13 -1.73 -7.99 -38.21
N ASP A 14 -0.55 -8.12 -38.82
CA ASP A 14 0.56 -8.94 -38.31
C ASP A 14 1.42 -8.21 -37.24
N ALA A 15 1.09 -6.96 -36.92
CA ALA A 15 1.90 -6.14 -36.01
C ALA A 15 1.41 -6.31 -34.56
N ILE A 16 2.36 -6.66 -33.67
CA ILE A 16 2.09 -6.67 -32.22
C ILE A 16 1.91 -5.21 -31.74
N PRO A 17 0.84 -4.89 -30.99
CA PRO A 17 0.63 -3.56 -30.43
C PRO A 17 1.84 -3.06 -29.64
N GLN A 18 2.13 -1.75 -29.72
CA GLN A 18 3.21 -1.10 -28.97
C GLN A 18 4.63 -1.66 -29.24
N ALA A 19 4.88 -2.29 -30.41
CA ALA A 19 6.17 -2.90 -30.73
C ALA A 19 7.33 -1.87 -30.69
N ASP A 20 7.14 -0.66 -31.24
CA ASP A 20 8.15 0.40 -31.19
C ASP A 20 8.51 0.82 -29.76
N PHE A 21 7.51 0.89 -28.88
CA PHE A 21 7.71 1.22 -27.47
C PHE A 21 8.49 0.10 -26.76
N ALA A 22 8.12 -1.15 -26.97
CA ALA A 22 8.82 -2.30 -26.39
C ALA A 22 10.28 -2.36 -26.84
N ASP A 23 10.57 -2.06 -28.11
CA ASP A 23 11.92 -2.02 -28.68
C ASP A 23 12.77 -0.90 -28.04
N VAL A 24 12.19 0.29 -27.85
CA VAL A 24 12.88 1.40 -27.16
C VAL A 24 13.23 1.02 -25.73
N ILE A 25 12.29 0.42 -24.98
CA ILE A 25 12.51 -0.04 -23.60
C ILE A 25 13.60 -1.12 -23.57
N GLY A 26 13.50 -2.13 -24.44
CA GLY A 26 14.46 -3.21 -24.55
C GLY A 26 15.88 -2.71 -24.78
N ARG A 27 16.06 -1.80 -25.73
CA ARG A 27 17.37 -1.16 -25.99
C ARG A 27 17.89 -0.36 -24.79
N ARG A 28 17.04 0.38 -24.12
CA ARG A 28 17.44 1.14 -22.91
C ARG A 28 17.92 0.22 -21.79
N LEU A 29 17.21 -0.88 -21.55
CA LEU A 29 17.61 -1.88 -20.55
C LEU A 29 18.95 -2.52 -20.92
N GLN A 30 19.15 -2.89 -22.19
CA GLN A 30 20.42 -3.46 -22.67
C GLN A 30 21.58 -2.47 -22.50
N LEU A 31 21.38 -1.19 -22.85
CA LEU A 31 22.38 -0.14 -22.64
C LEU A 31 22.72 0.09 -21.17
N SER A 32 21.78 -0.21 -20.27
CA SER A 32 21.97 -0.16 -18.82
C SER A 32 22.57 -1.45 -18.24
N GLY A 33 22.96 -2.42 -19.08
CA GLY A 33 23.60 -3.67 -18.67
C GLY A 33 22.64 -4.80 -18.32
N PHE A 34 21.33 -4.65 -18.56
CA PHE A 34 20.35 -5.70 -18.33
C PHE A 34 20.17 -6.59 -19.56
N GLU A 35 20.16 -7.90 -19.37
CA GLU A 35 19.77 -8.86 -20.41
C GLU A 35 18.24 -9.00 -20.44
N VAL A 36 17.61 -8.60 -21.55
CA VAL A 36 16.17 -8.81 -21.78
C VAL A 36 15.98 -10.19 -22.40
N ARG A 37 15.54 -11.16 -21.61
CA ARG A 37 15.33 -12.55 -22.04
C ARG A 37 13.98 -12.80 -22.66
N GLU A 38 13.00 -11.95 -22.35
CA GLU A 38 11.63 -12.07 -22.84
C GLU A 38 10.97 -10.70 -22.85
N SER A 39 10.15 -10.45 -23.89
CA SER A 39 9.37 -9.23 -24.01
C SER A 39 7.99 -9.58 -24.55
N ILE A 40 6.93 -9.33 -23.77
CA ILE A 40 5.56 -9.78 -24.03
C ILE A 40 4.63 -8.59 -24.14
N CYS A 41 3.71 -8.63 -25.09
CA CYS A 41 2.55 -7.77 -25.17
C CYS A 41 1.34 -8.52 -24.62
N GLN A 42 0.59 -7.90 -23.71
CA GLN A 42 -0.77 -8.28 -23.39
C GLN A 42 -1.69 -7.12 -23.80
N ALA A 43 -2.45 -7.34 -24.85
CA ALA A 43 -3.42 -6.43 -25.43
C ALA A 43 -4.84 -6.74 -24.94
N ALA A 44 -5.83 -5.96 -25.38
CA ALA A 44 -7.21 -6.12 -24.95
C ALA A 44 -7.82 -7.49 -25.38
N ASP A 45 -7.41 -8.00 -26.52
CA ASP A 45 -7.98 -9.20 -27.18
C ASP A 45 -7.05 -10.41 -27.23
N GLY A 46 -5.72 -10.24 -26.92
CA GLY A 46 -4.75 -11.31 -27.04
C GLY A 46 -3.41 -10.99 -26.38
N TRP A 47 -2.44 -11.92 -26.53
CA TRP A 47 -1.07 -11.72 -26.09
C TRP A 47 -0.08 -12.29 -27.11
N ALA A 48 1.14 -11.77 -27.13
CA ALA A 48 2.23 -12.30 -27.93
C ALA A 48 3.60 -11.94 -27.34
N SER A 49 4.64 -12.72 -27.67
CA SER A 49 6.02 -12.32 -27.46
C SER A 49 6.50 -11.43 -28.62
N TYR A 50 7.16 -10.31 -28.31
CA TYR A 50 7.82 -9.49 -29.34
C TYR A 50 9.02 -10.20 -29.99
N PHE A 51 9.46 -11.31 -29.41
CA PHE A 51 10.55 -12.14 -29.95
C PHE A 51 10.05 -13.30 -30.80
N ASP A 52 8.75 -13.52 -30.84
CA ASP A 52 8.16 -14.56 -31.68
C ASP A 52 8.03 -14.06 -33.14
N SER A 53 8.53 -14.86 -34.06
CA SER A 53 8.43 -14.59 -35.48
C SER A 53 7.14 -15.09 -36.14
N GLU A 54 6.34 -15.92 -35.43
CA GLU A 54 5.15 -16.55 -35.95
C GLU A 54 3.93 -16.31 -35.02
N VAL A 55 3.60 -15.03 -34.80
CA VAL A 55 2.44 -14.66 -33.97
C VAL A 55 1.15 -14.92 -34.75
N PRO A 56 0.16 -15.63 -34.16
CA PRO A 56 -1.16 -15.79 -34.78
C PRO A 56 -1.85 -14.45 -35.01
N VAL A 57 -2.65 -14.37 -36.08
CA VAL A 57 -3.51 -13.20 -36.29
C VAL A 57 -4.44 -13.03 -35.10
N GLY A 58 -4.42 -11.82 -34.49
CA GLY A 58 -5.15 -11.55 -33.25
C GLY A 58 -4.40 -11.96 -31.97
N GLY A 59 -3.15 -12.39 -32.05
CA GLY A 59 -2.36 -12.86 -30.92
C GLY A 59 -2.80 -14.22 -30.39
N HIS A 60 -2.16 -14.67 -29.31
CA HIS A 60 -2.58 -15.85 -28.57
C HIS A 60 -3.76 -15.51 -27.66
N PRO A 61 -4.72 -16.43 -27.43
CA PRO A 61 -5.86 -16.19 -26.56
C PRO A 61 -5.44 -15.88 -25.11
N LEU A 62 -6.02 -14.87 -24.49
CA LEU A 62 -5.79 -14.52 -23.07
C LEU A 62 -6.14 -15.65 -22.11
N ALA A 63 -7.06 -16.52 -22.50
CA ALA A 63 -7.41 -17.74 -21.74
C ALA A 63 -6.19 -18.64 -21.46
N GLN A 64 -5.20 -18.69 -22.36
CA GLN A 64 -3.98 -19.46 -22.14
C GLN A 64 -3.18 -18.96 -20.92
N ILE A 65 -3.18 -17.65 -20.65
CA ILE A 65 -2.55 -17.08 -19.46
C ILE A 65 -3.38 -17.47 -18.23
N ALA A 66 -4.68 -17.20 -18.25
CA ALA A 66 -5.58 -17.42 -17.12
C ALA A 66 -5.71 -18.91 -16.74
N GLU A 67 -5.65 -19.81 -17.72
CA GLU A 67 -5.77 -21.25 -17.53
C GLU A 67 -4.44 -21.98 -17.37
N SER A 68 -3.31 -21.26 -17.37
CA SER A 68 -2.01 -21.86 -17.16
C SER A 68 -1.91 -22.54 -15.78
N THR A 69 -1.11 -23.61 -15.70
CA THR A 69 -0.87 -24.31 -14.41
C THR A 69 -0.30 -23.38 -13.35
N VAL A 70 0.52 -22.41 -13.76
CA VAL A 70 1.10 -21.40 -12.87
C VAL A 70 0.02 -20.44 -12.37
N ALA A 71 -0.85 -19.91 -13.25
CA ALA A 71 -1.93 -19.02 -12.85
C ALA A 71 -2.90 -19.71 -11.88
N ARG A 72 -3.25 -20.97 -12.13
CA ARG A 72 -4.09 -21.77 -11.23
C ARG A 72 -3.42 -22.01 -9.87
N ALA A 73 -2.15 -22.38 -9.86
CA ALA A 73 -1.42 -22.60 -8.60
C ALA A 73 -1.30 -21.32 -7.77
N ILE A 74 -1.13 -20.17 -8.43
CA ILE A 74 -1.09 -18.86 -7.77
C ILE A 74 -2.48 -18.44 -7.26
N ALA A 75 -3.53 -18.67 -8.05
CA ALA A 75 -4.91 -18.39 -7.64
C ALA A 75 -5.33 -19.22 -6.42
N ASP A 76 -4.94 -20.50 -6.37
CA ASP A 76 -5.19 -21.38 -5.23
C ASP A 76 -4.46 -20.93 -3.95
N GLN A 77 -3.31 -20.28 -4.08
CA GLN A 77 -2.50 -19.84 -2.93
C GLN A 77 -2.85 -18.45 -2.40
N ARG A 78 -3.35 -17.55 -3.24
CA ARG A 78 -3.46 -16.12 -2.91
C ARG A 78 -4.85 -15.51 -3.15
N GLY A 79 -5.83 -16.29 -3.55
CA GLY A 79 -7.10 -15.75 -4.05
C GLY A 79 -6.94 -15.08 -5.42
N LEU A 80 -8.01 -14.52 -5.91
CA LEU A 80 -8.02 -13.80 -7.20
C LEU A 80 -7.14 -12.55 -7.10
N PHE A 81 -6.06 -12.51 -7.89
CA PHE A 81 -5.37 -11.25 -8.11
C PHE A 81 -6.35 -10.24 -8.74
N PRO A 82 -6.39 -9.00 -8.25
CA PRO A 82 -7.13 -7.97 -8.95
C PRO A 82 -6.58 -7.85 -10.37
N THR A 83 -7.45 -8.02 -11.36
CA THR A 83 -7.09 -7.72 -12.75
C THR A 83 -6.96 -6.20 -12.89
N PRO A 84 -6.22 -5.69 -13.90
CA PRO A 84 -6.19 -4.26 -14.18
C PRO A 84 -7.59 -3.62 -14.29
N ALA A 85 -8.56 -4.36 -14.83
CA ALA A 85 -9.97 -3.94 -14.90
C ALA A 85 -10.69 -3.91 -13.53
N THR A 86 -10.18 -4.61 -12.52
CA THR A 86 -10.73 -4.60 -11.15
C THR A 86 -9.88 -3.74 -10.20
N MET A 87 -8.75 -3.20 -10.66
CA MET A 87 -8.02 -2.16 -9.93
C MET A 87 -8.87 -0.88 -10.01
N THR A 88 -9.64 -0.65 -8.96
CA THR A 88 -10.39 0.59 -8.85
C THR A 88 -9.43 1.73 -8.53
N ASP A 89 -9.55 2.83 -9.26
CA ASP A 89 -8.75 4.04 -9.04
C ASP A 89 -8.92 4.63 -7.62
N ARG A 90 -9.88 4.10 -6.86
CA ARG A 90 -10.21 4.61 -5.52
C ARG A 90 -10.65 3.48 -4.60
N VAL A 91 -10.35 3.63 -3.31
CA VAL A 91 -10.86 2.72 -2.28
C VAL A 91 -12.40 2.78 -2.25
N PRO A 92 -13.10 1.65 -2.43
CA PRO A 92 -14.56 1.61 -2.41
C PRO A 92 -15.13 2.23 -1.14
N ARG A 93 -16.31 2.83 -1.25
CA ARG A 93 -17.01 3.41 -0.10
C ARG A 93 -17.89 2.36 0.57
N ALA A 94 -17.73 2.19 1.86
CA ALA A 94 -18.67 1.40 2.66
C ALA A 94 -20.08 2.03 2.65
N GLU A 95 -21.06 1.30 3.14
CA GLU A 95 -22.43 1.79 3.23
C GLU A 95 -22.52 3.08 4.05
N LYS A 96 -23.49 3.94 3.70
CA LYS A 96 -23.71 5.23 4.38
C LYS A 96 -23.89 5.07 5.88
N SER A 97 -24.53 4.00 6.32
CA SER A 97 -24.75 3.69 7.73
C SER A 97 -23.44 3.47 8.50
N GLN A 98 -22.49 2.73 7.91
CA GLN A 98 -21.17 2.46 8.48
C GLN A 98 -20.33 3.74 8.51
N ARG A 99 -20.30 4.50 7.42
CA ARG A 99 -19.60 5.79 7.35
C ARG A 99 -20.13 6.80 8.36
N SER A 100 -21.46 6.88 8.51
CA SER A 100 -22.09 7.77 9.51
C SER A 100 -21.73 7.39 10.95
N ARG A 101 -21.67 6.08 11.27
CA ARG A 101 -21.21 5.62 12.61
C ARG A 101 -19.75 6.01 12.84
N MET A 102 -18.88 5.78 11.86
CA MET A 102 -17.47 6.15 11.92
C MET A 102 -17.32 7.65 12.18
N SER A 103 -17.97 8.50 11.38
CA SER A 103 -17.89 9.96 11.52
C SER A 103 -18.38 10.46 12.88
N LYS A 104 -19.47 9.91 13.39
CA LYS A 104 -19.99 10.30 14.73
C LYS A 104 -18.99 9.98 15.84
N ARG A 105 -18.37 8.78 15.80
CA ARG A 105 -17.36 8.39 16.79
C ARG A 105 -16.09 9.21 16.68
N LEU A 106 -15.60 9.46 15.45
CA LEU A 106 -14.45 10.34 15.22
C LEU A 106 -14.69 11.73 15.80
N ALA A 107 -15.84 12.33 15.52
CA ALA A 107 -16.19 13.65 16.06
C ALA A 107 -16.25 13.63 17.60
N ALA A 108 -16.73 12.53 18.21
CA ALA A 108 -16.74 12.40 19.66
C ALA A 108 -15.33 12.37 20.25
N TYR A 109 -14.37 11.65 19.62
CA TYR A 109 -12.96 11.64 20.05
C TYR A 109 -12.29 13.01 19.87
N GLN A 110 -12.54 13.68 18.73
CA GLN A 110 -12.02 15.03 18.49
C GLN A 110 -12.51 16.03 19.54
N ASN A 111 -13.82 16.01 19.84
CA ASN A 111 -14.39 16.88 20.87
C ASN A 111 -13.87 16.56 22.27
N LEU A 112 -13.58 15.28 22.54
CA LEU A 112 -13.02 14.87 23.82
C LEU A 112 -11.62 15.48 24.04
N VAL A 113 -10.76 15.41 23.03
CA VAL A 113 -9.39 15.95 23.10
C VAL A 113 -9.41 17.48 23.17
N THR A 114 -10.27 18.14 22.37
CA THR A 114 -10.44 19.59 22.41
C THR A 114 -11.01 20.06 23.77
N GLY A 115 -11.94 19.28 24.37
CA GLY A 115 -12.48 19.57 25.68
C GLY A 115 -11.51 19.30 26.84
N LEU A 116 -10.46 18.50 26.64
CA LEU A 116 -9.40 18.27 27.62
C LEU A 116 -8.43 19.46 27.74
N ASP A 117 -8.25 20.21 26.66
CA ASP A 117 -7.48 21.47 26.68
C ASP A 117 -8.19 22.57 27.46
N GLU A 118 -9.54 22.43 27.65
CA GLU A 118 -10.36 23.44 28.35
C GLU A 118 -10.72 23.07 29.79
N GLN A 119 -10.58 21.79 30.22
CA GLN A 119 -11.01 21.32 31.55
C GLN A 119 -10.03 20.33 32.18
N ASP A 120 -9.55 20.65 33.35
CA ASP A 120 -8.72 19.80 34.22
C ASP A 120 -9.13 18.30 34.24
N GLY A 121 -8.39 17.46 33.54
CA GLY A 121 -8.07 16.11 34.00
C GLY A 121 -9.14 15.02 33.95
N ASN A 122 -10.31 15.20 33.36
CA ASN A 122 -11.40 14.21 33.46
C ASN A 122 -11.70 13.49 32.10
N SER A 123 -10.67 12.90 31.51
CA SER A 123 -10.87 12.02 30.31
C SER A 123 -11.52 10.70 30.71
N PRO A 124 -12.38 10.11 29.85
CA PRO A 124 -12.89 8.76 30.08
C PRO A 124 -11.71 7.78 30.20
N PRO A 125 -11.63 6.99 31.28
CA PRO A 125 -10.48 6.13 31.57
C PRO A 125 -10.11 5.18 30.42
N GLY A 126 -11.09 4.73 29.64
CA GLY A 126 -10.86 3.75 28.57
C GLY A 126 -10.09 4.30 27.35
N VAL A 127 -10.39 5.53 26.90
CA VAL A 127 -9.70 6.14 25.74
C VAL A 127 -8.26 6.46 26.08
N LEU A 128 -7.98 7.01 27.26
CA LEU A 128 -6.63 7.29 27.72
C LEU A 128 -5.81 6.01 27.93
N THR A 129 -6.43 4.93 28.39
CA THR A 129 -5.74 3.65 28.55
C THR A 129 -5.30 3.08 27.23
N VAL A 130 -6.13 3.14 26.18
CA VAL A 130 -5.82 2.65 24.85
C VAL A 130 -4.77 3.53 24.16
N LEU A 131 -4.90 4.85 24.28
CA LEU A 131 -3.91 5.78 23.74
C LEU A 131 -2.61 5.80 24.55
N GLY A 132 -2.61 5.23 25.75
CA GLY A 132 -1.43 5.06 26.60
C GLY A 132 -0.51 3.91 26.17
N ASP A 133 -0.99 3.01 25.30
CA ASP A 133 -0.20 1.90 24.75
C ASP A 133 -0.61 1.63 23.29
N ILE A 134 -0.19 2.52 22.42
CA ILE A 134 -0.47 2.44 20.97
C ILE A 134 0.12 1.17 20.33
N PRO A 135 1.34 0.73 20.65
CA PRO A 135 1.89 -0.49 20.08
C PRO A 135 1.00 -1.72 20.31
N ILE A 136 0.58 -1.97 21.54
CA ILE A 136 -0.27 -3.11 21.86
C ILE A 136 -1.66 -2.98 21.20
N PHE A 137 -2.22 -1.79 21.18
CA PHE A 137 -3.51 -1.53 20.53
C PHE A 137 -3.44 -1.78 19.01
N ALA A 138 -2.41 -1.25 18.34
CA ALA A 138 -2.21 -1.42 16.91
C ALA A 138 -1.89 -2.87 16.53
N GLU A 139 -1.15 -3.60 17.38
CA GLU A 139 -0.88 -5.03 17.18
C GLU A 139 -2.17 -5.84 17.23
N GLY A 140 -2.99 -5.60 18.26
CA GLY A 140 -4.31 -6.25 18.38
C GLY A 140 -5.24 -5.98 17.20
N ALA A 141 -5.12 -4.83 16.57
CA ALA A 141 -5.96 -4.45 15.44
C ALA A 141 -5.79 -5.36 14.21
N LEU A 142 -4.63 -5.96 14.00
CA LEU A 142 -4.39 -6.91 12.91
C LEU A 142 -5.24 -8.19 13.01
N ALA A 143 -5.74 -8.51 14.21
CA ALA A 143 -6.58 -9.68 14.47
C ALA A 143 -8.08 -9.33 14.64
N TRP A 144 -8.49 -8.09 14.35
CA TRP A 144 -9.90 -7.69 14.56
C TRP A 144 -10.85 -8.37 13.59
N ASP A 145 -11.94 -8.86 14.13
CA ASP A 145 -13.11 -9.22 13.35
C ASP A 145 -14.00 -7.99 13.05
N ALA A 146 -15.11 -8.21 12.36
CA ALA A 146 -16.03 -7.14 11.98
C ALA A 146 -16.63 -6.42 13.20
N ALA A 147 -16.82 -7.11 14.33
CA ALA A 147 -17.39 -6.54 15.55
C ALA A 147 -16.36 -5.64 16.26
N ALA A 148 -15.12 -6.09 16.40
CA ALA A 148 -14.03 -5.31 16.95
C ALA A 148 -13.73 -4.08 16.07
N LEU A 149 -13.74 -4.23 14.76
CA LEU A 149 -13.58 -3.13 13.79
C LEU A 149 -14.71 -2.07 13.96
N ASP A 150 -15.95 -2.50 14.16
CA ASP A 150 -17.07 -1.58 14.44
C ASP A 150 -16.93 -0.88 15.80
N ALA A 151 -16.37 -1.56 16.79
CA ALA A 151 -16.18 -1.01 18.13
C ALA A 151 -15.02 -0.03 18.22
N GLU A 152 -13.85 -0.44 17.75
CA GLU A 152 -12.56 0.22 18.00
C GLU A 152 -12.01 0.97 16.78
N GLY A 153 -12.48 0.68 15.56
CA GLY A 153 -11.94 1.23 14.33
C GLY A 153 -11.91 2.75 14.27
N ALA A 154 -12.89 3.41 14.86
CA ALA A 154 -12.92 4.88 14.92
C ALA A 154 -11.81 5.45 15.83
N LEU A 155 -11.45 4.76 16.91
CA LEU A 155 -10.35 5.17 17.78
C LEU A 155 -9.02 5.00 17.08
N LEU A 156 -8.84 3.89 16.35
CA LEU A 156 -7.63 3.68 15.55
C LEU A 156 -7.52 4.75 14.46
N VAL A 157 -8.58 5.01 13.69
CA VAL A 157 -8.58 6.07 12.67
C VAL A 157 -8.27 7.44 13.30
N PHE A 158 -8.81 7.72 14.48
CA PHE A 158 -8.50 8.96 15.21
C PHE A 158 -7.01 9.05 15.57
N ALA A 159 -6.44 8.00 16.13
CA ALA A 159 -5.01 7.94 16.49
C ALA A 159 -4.10 8.13 15.26
N LEU A 160 -4.46 7.51 14.12
CA LEU A 160 -3.72 7.60 12.86
C LEU A 160 -3.78 8.99 12.19
N GLN A 161 -4.61 9.93 12.66
CA GLN A 161 -4.55 11.32 12.20
C GLN A 161 -3.27 12.02 12.67
N GLY A 162 -2.69 11.58 13.80
CA GLY A 162 -1.44 12.11 14.35
C GLY A 162 -0.21 11.54 13.61
N PRO A 163 0.65 12.38 12.99
CA PRO A 163 1.81 11.89 12.23
C PRO A 163 2.70 10.91 12.99
N PRO A 164 3.11 11.17 14.25
CA PRO A 164 3.99 10.24 14.98
C PRO A 164 3.34 8.86 15.20
N VAL A 165 2.06 8.82 15.55
CA VAL A 165 1.32 7.57 15.76
C VAL A 165 1.14 6.81 14.45
N ARG A 166 0.79 7.50 13.38
CA ARG A 166 0.64 6.93 12.04
C ARG A 166 1.93 6.25 11.59
N ASP A 167 3.06 6.95 11.71
CA ASP A 167 4.35 6.47 11.24
C ASP A 167 4.83 5.28 12.09
N LEU A 168 4.63 5.34 13.41
CA LEU A 168 4.87 4.22 14.32
C LEU A 168 4.07 2.98 13.92
N VAL A 169 2.75 3.13 13.79
CA VAL A 169 1.86 2.00 13.48
C VAL A 169 2.19 1.38 12.12
N MET A 170 2.51 2.21 11.13
CA MET A 170 2.89 1.76 9.81
C MET A 170 4.17 0.91 9.83
N LEU A 171 5.21 1.36 10.53
CA LEU A 171 6.45 0.60 10.70
C LEU A 171 6.23 -0.65 11.55
N GLN A 172 5.46 -0.57 12.62
CA GLN A 172 5.14 -1.74 13.45
C GLN A 172 4.43 -2.83 12.65
N TRP A 173 3.45 -2.46 11.83
CA TRP A 173 2.74 -3.45 11.02
C TRP A 173 3.65 -4.11 9.97
N ALA A 174 4.66 -3.41 9.50
CA ALA A 174 5.62 -3.95 8.54
C ALA A 174 6.75 -4.79 9.21
N PHE A 175 7.27 -4.34 10.36
CA PHE A 175 8.49 -4.86 10.95
C PHE A 175 8.29 -5.53 12.33
N GLY A 176 7.07 -5.57 12.85
CA GLY A 176 6.72 -6.21 14.11
C GLY A 176 6.60 -5.27 15.29
N LEU A 177 6.07 -5.80 16.41
CA LEU A 177 5.77 -5.05 17.63
C LEU A 177 7.00 -4.35 18.19
N GLU A 178 8.17 -4.99 18.17
CA GLU A 178 9.42 -4.40 18.69
C GLU A 178 9.79 -3.07 18.00
N ALA A 179 9.50 -2.92 16.70
CA ALA A 179 9.71 -1.67 16.00
C ALA A 179 8.75 -0.57 16.50
N GLY A 180 7.50 -0.94 16.82
CA GLY A 180 6.52 -0.05 17.42
C GLY A 180 6.92 0.39 18.84
N ASP A 181 7.34 -0.56 19.67
CA ASP A 181 7.77 -0.29 21.06
C ASP A 181 8.95 0.69 21.09
N ARG A 182 9.97 0.47 20.25
CA ARG A 182 11.12 1.38 20.16
C ARG A 182 10.72 2.80 19.78
N LEU A 183 9.77 2.97 18.88
CA LEU A 183 9.24 4.28 18.49
C LEU A 183 8.37 4.91 19.59
N TRP A 184 7.65 4.08 20.35
CA TRP A 184 6.75 4.53 21.41
C TRP A 184 7.50 4.98 22.66
N GLU A 185 8.56 4.28 23.05
CA GLU A 185 9.39 4.56 24.23
C GLU A 185 10.30 5.78 24.04
N ARG A 186 10.39 6.31 22.83
CA ARG A 186 11.23 7.44 22.49
C ARG A 186 10.81 8.71 23.22
N ASP A 187 11.78 9.43 23.79
CA ASP A 187 11.52 10.75 24.40
C ASP A 187 11.18 11.78 23.30
N PRO A 188 9.97 12.39 23.32
CA PRO A 188 9.60 13.45 22.38
C PRO A 188 10.52 14.68 22.39
N ARG A 189 11.37 14.82 23.42
CA ARG A 189 12.33 15.91 23.56
C ARG A 189 13.62 15.71 22.74
N GLU A 190 13.87 14.48 22.29
CA GLU A 190 15.06 14.14 21.52
C GLU A 190 14.94 14.54 20.04
N GLY A 191 14.12 15.46 19.65
CA GLY A 191 14.01 15.92 18.27
C GLY A 191 13.63 14.82 17.24
N PRO A 192 13.29 15.12 16.01
CA PRO A 192 12.99 14.11 15.02
C PRO A 192 14.27 13.39 14.57
N PHE A 193 14.43 12.11 14.92
CA PHE A 193 15.47 11.21 14.38
C PHE A 193 16.93 11.64 14.59
N ASP A 194 17.28 12.13 15.78
CA ASP A 194 18.66 12.56 16.11
C ASP A 194 19.52 11.49 16.83
N GLY A 195 18.93 10.35 17.23
CA GLY A 195 19.64 9.23 17.86
C GLY A 195 20.20 8.21 16.86
N PRO A 196 21.23 7.42 17.23
CA PRO A 196 21.76 6.37 16.36
C PRO A 196 20.73 5.29 16.02
N ASP A 197 19.81 4.95 16.95
CA ASP A 197 18.73 4.00 16.73
C ASP A 197 17.59 4.59 15.87
N ASP A 198 17.44 5.90 15.85
CA ASP A 198 16.45 6.61 15.05
C ASP A 198 16.81 6.64 13.55
N ALA A 199 18.09 6.63 13.22
CA ALA A 199 18.54 6.55 11.83
C ALA A 199 18.05 5.26 11.17
N ASP A 200 18.01 4.15 11.93
CA ASP A 200 17.52 2.86 11.43
C ASP A 200 16.03 2.90 11.11
N LEU A 201 15.21 3.50 11.98
CA LEU A 201 13.76 3.62 11.76
C LEU A 201 13.43 4.59 10.60
N ALA A 202 14.18 5.71 10.49
CA ALA A 202 14.06 6.62 9.36
C ALA A 202 14.46 5.94 8.05
N ASN A 203 15.51 5.12 8.08
CA ASN A 203 15.95 4.32 6.95
C ASN A 203 14.87 3.33 6.48
N LEU A 204 14.17 2.66 7.42
CA LEU A 204 13.06 1.76 7.08
C LEU A 204 11.94 2.49 6.31
N MET A 205 11.63 3.74 6.69
CA MET A 205 10.61 4.56 6.01
C MET A 205 10.93 4.81 4.54
N ILE A 206 12.22 4.92 4.20
CA ILE A 206 12.69 5.17 2.82
C ILE A 206 13.17 3.90 2.12
N GLY A 207 12.96 2.74 2.72
CA GLY A 207 13.25 1.45 2.09
C GLY A 207 14.68 0.94 2.28
N ILE A 208 15.41 1.45 3.26
CA ILE A 208 16.76 1.01 3.59
C ILE A 208 16.71 0.14 4.84
N GLY A 209 17.18 -1.11 4.75
CA GLY A 209 17.20 -2.04 5.88
C GLY A 209 16.58 -3.40 5.57
N PRO A 210 16.24 -4.20 6.60
CA PRO A 210 15.73 -5.56 6.42
C PRO A 210 14.37 -5.57 5.72
N ARG A 211 14.08 -6.71 5.06
CA ARG A 211 12.79 -6.93 4.41
C ARG A 211 11.67 -6.98 5.46
N PRO A 212 10.56 -6.23 5.25
CA PRO A 212 9.39 -6.34 6.10
C PRO A 212 8.69 -7.71 5.95
N ASP A 213 7.88 -8.08 6.94
CA ASP A 213 7.06 -9.29 6.86
C ASP A 213 5.86 -9.09 5.92
N PRO A 214 5.82 -9.80 4.76
CA PRO A 214 4.74 -9.64 3.80
C PRO A 214 3.36 -10.00 4.36
N HIS A 215 3.26 -11.04 5.22
CA HIS A 215 1.98 -11.47 5.78
C HIS A 215 1.39 -10.44 6.74
N ARG A 216 2.26 -9.78 7.51
CA ARG A 216 1.84 -8.68 8.38
C ARG A 216 1.32 -7.51 7.56
N ILE A 217 2.05 -7.12 6.50
CA ILE A 217 1.63 -6.05 5.59
C ILE A 217 0.30 -6.41 4.89
N GLU A 218 0.11 -7.64 4.43
CA GLU A 218 -1.14 -8.09 3.82
C GLU A 218 -2.33 -7.95 4.79
N GLY A 219 -2.14 -8.35 6.05
CA GLY A 219 -3.14 -8.14 7.12
C GLY A 219 -3.44 -6.65 7.38
N ALA A 220 -2.40 -5.85 7.44
CA ALA A 220 -2.53 -4.39 7.61
C ALA A 220 -3.25 -3.73 6.43
N LEU A 221 -2.95 -4.12 5.19
CA LEU A 221 -3.64 -3.64 4.00
C LEU A 221 -5.13 -3.97 4.03
N ALA A 222 -5.50 -5.20 4.41
CA ALA A 222 -6.91 -5.59 4.52
C ALA A 222 -7.65 -4.73 5.55
N LEU A 223 -7.07 -4.54 6.75
CA LEU A 223 -7.61 -3.68 7.80
C LEU A 223 -7.74 -2.23 7.33
N MET A 224 -6.68 -1.70 6.70
CA MET A 224 -6.65 -0.30 6.26
C MET A 224 -7.65 -0.01 5.13
N LEU A 225 -7.88 -0.95 4.22
CA LEU A 225 -8.92 -0.83 3.19
C LEU A 225 -10.31 -0.72 3.82
N GLU A 226 -10.61 -1.56 4.81
CA GLU A 226 -11.88 -1.53 5.55
C GLU A 226 -12.05 -0.20 6.32
N LEU A 227 -11.04 0.24 7.05
CA LEU A 227 -11.07 1.52 7.77
C LEU A 227 -11.26 2.70 6.82
N THR A 228 -10.49 2.72 5.72
CA THR A 228 -10.56 3.78 4.73
C THR A 228 -11.92 3.81 4.03
N SER A 229 -12.51 2.65 3.72
CA SER A 229 -13.84 2.54 3.12
C SER A 229 -14.93 3.20 3.97
N ARG A 230 -14.80 3.10 5.30
CA ARG A 230 -15.75 3.62 6.30
C ARG A 230 -15.51 5.08 6.69
N THR A 231 -14.37 5.67 6.26
CA THR A 231 -13.95 7.01 6.66
C THR A 231 -14.34 8.05 5.61
N GLU A 232 -14.82 9.22 6.04
CA GLU A 232 -15.15 10.34 5.15
C GLU A 232 -13.89 11.04 4.65
N ASP A 233 -13.97 11.71 3.50
CA ASP A 233 -12.83 12.26 2.75
C ASP A 233 -11.87 13.09 3.60
N VAL A 234 -12.37 13.91 4.48
CA VAL A 234 -11.56 14.80 5.32
C VAL A 234 -10.53 14.07 6.18
N ASN A 235 -10.80 12.81 6.55
CA ASN A 235 -9.93 11.98 7.41
C ASN A 235 -9.23 10.83 6.66
N ARG A 236 -9.42 10.72 5.33
CA ARG A 236 -8.82 9.65 4.52
C ARG A 236 -7.35 9.85 4.16
N PRO A 237 -6.82 11.07 3.94
CA PRO A 237 -5.46 11.24 3.43
C PRO A 237 -4.37 10.50 4.23
N PRO A 238 -4.34 10.50 5.57
CA PRO A 238 -3.39 9.71 6.34
C PRO A 238 -3.46 8.21 6.04
N LEU A 239 -4.69 7.66 5.97
CA LEU A 239 -4.95 6.24 5.73
C LEU A 239 -4.52 5.82 4.32
N LEU A 240 -4.81 6.66 3.32
CA LEU A 240 -4.39 6.46 1.95
C LEU A 240 -2.86 6.49 1.80
N CYS A 241 -2.17 7.35 2.53
CA CYS A 241 -0.71 7.37 2.55
C CYS A 241 -0.12 6.09 3.17
N MET A 242 -0.73 5.56 4.24
CA MET A 242 -0.33 4.27 4.81
C MET A 242 -0.56 3.12 3.81
N LEU A 243 -1.72 3.09 3.14
CA LEU A 243 -1.99 2.12 2.06
C LEU A 243 -0.95 2.22 0.95
N ALA A 244 -0.58 3.43 0.55
CA ALA A 244 0.43 3.66 -0.48
C ALA A 244 1.80 3.12 -0.06
N TRP A 245 2.26 3.46 1.15
CA TRP A 245 3.55 3.01 1.64
C TRP A 245 3.61 1.48 1.82
N LEU A 246 2.58 0.88 2.41
CA LEU A 246 2.50 -0.58 2.59
C LEU A 246 2.50 -1.33 1.26
N ASN A 247 1.79 -0.82 0.25
CA ASN A 247 1.84 -1.39 -1.10
C ASN A 247 3.23 -1.22 -1.74
N TRP A 248 3.85 -0.05 -1.61
CA TRP A 248 5.20 0.19 -2.11
C TRP A 248 6.21 -0.76 -1.45
N ALA A 249 6.11 -0.98 -0.15
CA ALA A 249 6.98 -1.89 0.59
C ALA A 249 6.89 -3.35 0.09
N LEU A 250 5.74 -3.76 -0.46
CA LEU A 250 5.55 -5.05 -1.14
C LEU A 250 5.94 -5.03 -2.63
N GLY A 251 6.35 -3.88 -3.18
CA GLY A 251 6.64 -3.74 -4.61
C GLY A 251 5.41 -3.51 -5.50
N HIS A 252 4.24 -3.26 -4.91
CA HIS A 252 2.99 -2.96 -5.64
C HIS A 252 2.93 -1.47 -6.01
N GLY A 253 3.90 -0.99 -6.80
CA GLY A 253 4.06 0.44 -7.09
C GLY A 253 2.85 1.09 -7.75
N THR A 254 2.17 0.41 -8.67
CA THR A 254 0.94 0.91 -9.31
C THR A 254 -0.16 1.17 -8.28
N GLN A 255 -0.41 0.22 -7.38
CA GLN A 255 -1.42 0.37 -6.34
C GLN A 255 -1.05 1.49 -5.35
N ALA A 256 0.24 1.59 -5.02
CA ALA A 256 0.74 2.68 -4.20
C ALA A 256 0.46 4.05 -4.83
N GLY A 257 0.71 4.20 -6.14
CA GLY A 257 0.41 5.42 -6.90
C GLY A 257 -1.05 5.79 -6.88
N LEU A 258 -1.97 4.83 -7.12
CA LEU A 258 -3.41 5.08 -7.08
C LEU A 258 -3.90 5.61 -5.73
N HIS A 259 -3.37 5.09 -4.61
CA HIS A 259 -3.71 5.60 -3.29
C HIS A 259 -3.17 7.01 -3.04
N LEU A 260 -1.97 7.34 -3.56
CA LEU A 260 -1.43 8.70 -3.47
C LEU A 260 -2.24 9.68 -4.30
N ASP A 261 -2.63 9.30 -5.52
CA ASP A 261 -3.48 10.13 -6.38
C ASP A 261 -4.81 10.44 -5.70
N GLU A 262 -5.44 9.45 -5.05
CA GLU A 262 -6.66 9.65 -4.27
C GLU A 262 -6.41 10.59 -3.08
N ALA A 263 -5.31 10.40 -2.34
CA ALA A 263 -4.96 11.26 -1.20
C ALA A 263 -4.76 12.71 -1.62
N LEU A 264 -4.02 12.95 -2.72
CA LEU A 264 -3.76 14.28 -3.27
C LEU A 264 -4.97 14.91 -3.92
N ALA A 265 -5.89 14.12 -4.50
CA ALA A 265 -7.17 14.63 -4.99
C ALA A 265 -8.05 15.17 -3.84
N ILE A 266 -8.00 14.53 -2.67
CA ILE A 266 -8.73 14.99 -1.47
C ILE A 266 -8.01 16.17 -0.81
N ALA A 267 -6.70 16.07 -0.61
CA ALA A 267 -5.89 17.04 0.10
C ALA A 267 -4.59 17.36 -0.68
N PRO A 268 -4.61 18.29 -1.65
CA PRO A 268 -3.48 18.56 -2.55
C PRO A 268 -2.20 19.04 -1.84
N THR A 269 -2.32 19.49 -0.61
CA THR A 269 -1.19 20.01 0.18
C THR A 269 -0.74 19.07 1.30
N TYR A 270 -1.30 17.85 1.36
CA TYR A 270 -0.96 16.91 2.42
C TYR A 270 0.51 16.47 2.31
N SER A 271 1.31 16.81 3.33
CA SER A 271 2.77 16.73 3.28
C SER A 271 3.28 15.30 3.05
N MET A 272 2.71 14.31 3.75
CA MET A 272 3.14 12.91 3.60
C MET A 272 2.87 12.40 2.17
N ALA A 273 1.69 12.71 1.60
CA ALA A 273 1.38 12.27 0.23
C ALA A 273 2.39 12.85 -0.77
N LYS A 274 2.76 14.13 -0.63
CA LYS A 274 3.78 14.74 -1.48
C LYS A 274 5.18 14.15 -1.31
N LEU A 275 5.56 13.80 -0.07
CA LEU A 275 6.84 13.16 0.20
C LEU A 275 6.89 11.77 -0.44
N LEU A 276 5.85 10.96 -0.25
CA LEU A 276 5.75 9.63 -0.84
C LEU A 276 5.66 9.69 -2.38
N GLU A 277 4.89 10.62 -2.94
CA GLU A 277 4.83 10.86 -4.38
C GLU A 277 6.23 11.19 -4.93
N SER A 278 6.95 12.14 -4.31
CA SER A 278 8.30 12.49 -4.70
C SER A 278 9.26 11.30 -4.64
N MET A 279 9.19 10.48 -3.58
CA MET A 279 10.00 9.28 -3.43
C MET A 279 9.69 8.26 -4.54
N MET A 280 8.41 7.95 -4.79
CA MET A 280 8.00 6.93 -5.75
C MET A 280 8.19 7.37 -7.21
N CYS A 281 7.97 8.66 -7.53
CA CYS A 281 8.20 9.20 -8.88
C CYS A 281 9.67 9.18 -9.30
N THR A 282 10.61 9.16 -8.37
CA THR A 282 12.04 9.00 -8.70
C THR A 282 12.43 7.56 -9.02
N GLY A 283 11.46 6.62 -8.97
CA GLY A 283 11.71 5.21 -9.24
C GLY A 283 12.49 4.50 -8.12
N VAL A 284 12.58 5.12 -6.94
CA VAL A 284 13.23 4.48 -5.79
C VAL A 284 12.42 3.27 -5.37
N MET A 285 13.06 2.12 -5.41
CA MET A 285 12.54 0.86 -4.85
C MET A 285 13.24 0.58 -3.52
N PRO A 286 12.55 -0.07 -2.57
CA PRO A 286 13.19 -0.45 -1.32
C PRO A 286 14.35 -1.43 -1.58
N GLU A 287 15.42 -1.34 -0.79
CA GLU A 287 16.61 -2.21 -0.94
C GLU A 287 16.24 -3.68 -0.86
N TRP A 288 15.30 -4.04 0.00
CA TRP A 288 14.81 -5.42 0.14
C TRP A 288 14.07 -5.96 -1.08
N ALA A 289 13.68 -5.12 -2.05
CA ALA A 289 13.12 -5.59 -3.31
C ALA A 289 14.15 -6.34 -4.17
N PHE A 290 15.43 -6.07 -3.96
CA PHE A 290 16.55 -6.70 -4.67
C PHE A 290 17.14 -7.91 -3.90
N GLU A 291 16.74 -8.11 -2.66
CA GLU A 291 17.17 -9.27 -1.89
C GLU A 291 16.47 -10.54 -2.37
N ARG A 292 17.24 -11.62 -2.53
CA ARG A 292 16.64 -12.93 -2.81
C ARG A 292 15.83 -13.37 -1.60
N ALA A 293 14.59 -13.76 -1.83
CA ALA A 293 13.81 -14.44 -0.79
C ALA A 293 14.60 -15.64 -0.26
N ALA A 294 14.75 -15.74 1.06
CA ALA A 294 15.32 -16.92 1.64
C ALA A 294 14.47 -18.15 1.22
N PRO A 295 15.10 -19.30 0.87
CA PRO A 295 14.31 -20.49 0.55
C PRO A 295 13.43 -20.85 1.77
N PRO A 296 12.19 -21.31 1.53
CA PRO A 296 11.33 -21.74 2.62
C PRO A 296 12.02 -22.89 3.37
N ASN A 297 12.05 -22.80 4.71
CA ASN A 297 12.53 -23.87 5.59
C ASN A 297 11.66 -25.11 5.50
#